data_71c4055e0909a964600b5259527a51d6
#
_entry.id   71c4055e0909a964600b5259527a51d6
#
_cell.length_a   1.000
_cell.length_b   1.000
_cell.length_c   1.000
_cell.angle_alpha   90.00
_cell.angle_beta   90.00
_cell.angle_gamma   90.00
#
_symmetry.space_group_name_H-M   'P 1'
#
loop_
_entity.id
_entity.type
_entity.pdbx_description
1 polymer ?
#
loop_
_entity_poly.entity_id
_entity_poly.type
_entity_poly.pdbx_seq_one_letter_code
_entity_poly.pdbx_strand_id
1 'polypeptide(L)'
;MPSQSKSNNTNSRKLKILMLHGYTQSGPLFQAKTQRVKKLLEKSLASSPIKTESPISGVELFYPTGPFKVTSADMNGVEVREEANGWWKLRERGEMQEGVEEGLARVAEVLREHGPMDGVMGFSQGAALAAMVTSLLETGRSASFAKVTDGMPFPQTFAELQHPPLKFGVCFSGLLNKHAKYAAFYEPKIQTPVLHVLGSMDTIVEESESLALADRCEDGGASMVIRHAGTHTVPTSERDIAAVIQFIRNVYPGGNTTAKKEEEEDVLDMDMPF
;
A
#
# COMPACT_ATOMS: atom_id res chain seq x y z
N MET A 1 -12.57 49.56 21.23
CA MET A 1 -12.23 48.20 21.63
C MET A 1 -11.83 47.46 20.33
N PRO A 2 -10.57 47.12 20.10
CA PRO A 2 -10.20 46.35 18.89
C PRO A 2 -10.58 44.88 19.11
N SER A 3 -11.30 44.31 18.15
CA SER A 3 -11.67 42.91 18.08
C SER A 3 -10.41 42.06 17.92
N GLN A 4 -10.12 41.23 18.92
CA GLN A 4 -9.10 40.19 18.81
C GLN A 4 -9.58 39.16 17.81
N SER A 5 -8.99 39.15 16.62
CA SER A 5 -9.07 38.03 15.70
C SER A 5 -8.37 36.81 16.33
N LYS A 6 -9.16 35.86 16.84
CA LYS A 6 -8.64 34.55 17.21
C LYS A 6 -8.09 33.89 15.94
N SER A 7 -6.78 33.89 15.73
CA SER A 7 -6.12 33.05 14.79
C SER A 7 -6.30 31.61 15.30
N ASN A 8 -7.28 30.87 14.73
CA ASN A 8 -7.36 29.44 14.87
C ASN A 8 -6.15 28.84 14.14
N ASN A 9 -5.05 28.75 14.85
CA ASN A 9 -3.87 27.98 14.40
C ASN A 9 -4.24 26.50 14.54
N THR A 10 -5.03 25.98 13.59
CA THR A 10 -5.29 24.53 13.49
C THR A 10 -3.98 23.88 13.11
N ASN A 11 -3.33 23.25 14.10
CA ASN A 11 -2.07 22.56 13.91
C ASN A 11 -2.28 21.40 12.94
N SER A 12 -2.04 21.63 11.64
CA SER A 12 -2.19 20.62 10.60
C SER A 12 -1.01 19.64 10.64
N ARG A 13 -1.27 18.36 10.31
CA ARG A 13 -0.24 17.34 10.23
C ARG A 13 -0.07 16.81 8.80
N LYS A 14 1.00 16.08 8.57
CA LYS A 14 1.23 15.33 7.33
C LYS A 14 0.68 13.91 7.45
N LEU A 15 0.21 13.39 6.32
CA LEU A 15 -0.08 11.98 6.13
C LEU A 15 1.24 11.23 5.98
N LYS A 16 1.54 10.33 6.89
CA LYS A 16 2.77 9.52 6.87
C LYS A 16 2.53 8.18 6.20
N ILE A 17 3.26 7.89 5.13
CA ILE A 17 3.10 6.65 4.36
C ILE A 17 4.44 5.94 4.20
N LEU A 18 4.46 4.66 4.55
CA LEU A 18 5.58 3.78 4.28
C LEU A 18 5.52 3.30 2.82
N MET A 19 6.63 3.41 2.08
CA MET A 19 6.73 3.12 0.66
C MET A 19 7.68 1.94 0.43
N LEU A 20 7.16 0.78 0.00
CA LEU A 20 7.90 -0.48 -0.12
C LEU A 20 8.14 -0.83 -1.59
N HIS A 21 9.40 -0.83 -2.01
CA HIS A 21 9.81 -1.06 -3.40
C HIS A 21 9.66 -2.51 -3.84
N GLY A 22 9.62 -2.74 -5.17
CA GLY A 22 9.64 -4.07 -5.76
C GLY A 22 11.03 -4.73 -5.75
N TYR A 23 11.08 -6.04 -6.06
CA TYR A 23 12.33 -6.76 -6.22
C TYR A 23 13.21 -6.09 -7.28
N THR A 24 14.53 -6.14 -7.12
CA THR A 24 15.53 -5.43 -7.95
C THR A 24 15.48 -3.90 -7.89
N GLN A 25 14.76 -3.34 -6.92
CA GLN A 25 14.70 -1.90 -6.73
C GLN A 25 15.39 -1.50 -5.41
N SER A 26 15.34 -0.21 -5.10
CA SER A 26 15.79 0.39 -3.85
C SER A 26 14.84 1.51 -3.43
N GLY A 27 14.95 1.98 -2.20
CA GLY A 27 14.17 3.14 -1.72
C GLY A 27 14.31 4.36 -2.63
N PRO A 28 15.52 4.83 -2.94
CA PRO A 28 15.73 5.96 -3.85
C PRO A 28 15.14 5.75 -5.25
N LEU A 29 15.29 4.54 -5.82
CA LEU A 29 14.71 4.23 -7.13
C LEU A 29 13.18 4.25 -7.09
N PHE A 30 12.57 3.68 -6.05
CA PHE A 30 11.12 3.69 -5.88
C PHE A 30 10.58 5.10 -5.63
N GLN A 31 11.31 5.92 -4.87
CA GLN A 31 11.01 7.33 -4.70
C GLN A 31 10.95 8.07 -6.04
N ALA A 32 11.94 7.84 -6.92
CA ALA A 32 11.95 8.43 -8.26
C ALA A 32 10.74 7.99 -9.10
N LYS A 33 10.39 6.68 -9.07
CA LYS A 33 9.26 6.12 -9.80
C LYS A 33 7.89 6.61 -9.32
N THR A 34 7.76 6.97 -8.04
CA THR A 34 6.50 7.40 -7.42
C THR A 34 6.36 8.91 -7.23
N GLN A 35 7.25 9.71 -7.82
CA GLN A 35 7.22 11.19 -7.73
C GLN A 35 5.88 11.79 -8.20
N ARG A 36 5.26 11.20 -9.23
CA ARG A 36 3.96 11.68 -9.71
C ARG A 36 2.84 11.41 -8.69
N VAL A 37 2.85 10.24 -8.06
CA VAL A 37 1.92 9.91 -6.96
C VAL A 37 2.08 10.91 -5.83
N LYS A 38 3.33 11.16 -5.39
CA LYS A 38 3.63 12.15 -4.36
C LYS A 38 3.08 13.54 -4.70
N LYS A 39 3.41 14.06 -5.89
CA LYS A 39 2.97 15.41 -6.32
C LYS A 39 1.46 15.55 -6.35
N LEU A 40 0.73 14.56 -6.87
CA LEU A 40 -0.73 14.62 -6.95
C LEU A 40 -1.37 14.49 -5.56
N LEU A 41 -0.82 13.65 -4.70
CA LEU A 41 -1.27 13.52 -3.31
C LEU A 41 -1.05 14.83 -2.53
N GLU A 42 0.13 15.44 -2.64
CA GLU A 42 0.45 16.76 -2.05
C GLU A 42 -0.52 17.83 -2.55
N LYS A 43 -0.73 17.92 -3.86
CA LYS A 43 -1.67 18.88 -4.46
C LYS A 43 -3.10 18.68 -3.93
N SER A 44 -3.56 17.43 -3.87
CA SER A 44 -4.90 17.09 -3.37
C SER A 44 -5.09 17.47 -1.90
N LEU A 45 -4.11 17.17 -1.04
CA LEU A 45 -4.19 17.46 0.39
C LEU A 45 -4.03 18.96 0.70
N ALA A 46 -3.22 19.67 -0.07
CA ALA A 46 -3.07 21.12 0.08
C ALA A 46 -4.35 21.88 -0.32
N SER A 47 -5.01 21.45 -1.41
CA SER A 47 -6.24 22.09 -1.88
C SER A 47 -7.47 21.72 -1.05
N SER A 48 -7.51 20.52 -0.50
CA SER A 48 -8.62 20.02 0.31
C SER A 48 -8.07 19.09 1.40
N PRO A 49 -7.71 19.63 2.58
CA PRO A 49 -7.22 18.83 3.70
C PRO A 49 -8.24 17.78 4.16
N ILE A 50 -7.77 16.61 4.59
CA ILE A 50 -8.64 15.60 5.22
C ILE A 50 -9.00 16.11 6.62
N LYS A 51 -10.30 16.17 6.90
CA LYS A 51 -10.84 16.66 8.17
C LYS A 51 -10.68 15.60 9.26
N THR A 52 -9.80 15.84 10.21
CA THR A 52 -9.59 15.06 11.43
C THR A 52 -9.37 16.07 12.58
N GLU A 53 -9.19 15.61 13.81
CA GLU A 53 -8.85 16.48 14.95
C GLU A 53 -7.63 17.37 14.64
N SER A 54 -6.61 16.80 13.97
CA SER A 54 -5.48 17.53 13.38
C SER A 54 -5.57 17.39 11.87
N PRO A 55 -6.09 18.39 11.13
CA PRO A 55 -6.31 18.29 9.68
C PRO A 55 -5.06 17.87 8.93
N ILE A 56 -5.23 16.94 7.98
CA ILE A 56 -4.12 16.43 7.16
C ILE A 56 -4.04 17.27 5.90
N SER A 57 -2.99 18.09 5.76
CA SER A 57 -2.81 19.04 4.66
C SER A 57 -1.58 18.79 3.78
N GLY A 58 -0.79 17.76 4.09
CA GLY A 58 0.41 17.40 3.35
C GLY A 58 0.74 15.93 3.49
N VAL A 59 1.81 15.48 2.85
CA VAL A 59 2.27 14.07 2.89
C VAL A 59 3.74 13.98 3.25
N GLU A 60 4.10 12.91 3.91
CA GLU A 60 5.47 12.51 4.19
C GLU A 60 5.63 11.04 3.84
N LEU A 61 6.55 10.72 2.92
CA LEU A 61 6.75 9.39 2.37
C LEU A 61 8.10 8.85 2.79
N PHE A 62 8.13 7.64 3.33
CA PHE A 62 9.32 6.97 3.84
C PHE A 62 9.70 5.81 2.93
N TYR A 63 10.89 5.84 2.34
CA TYR A 63 11.36 4.91 1.33
C TYR A 63 12.55 4.06 1.82
N PRO A 64 12.35 3.10 2.71
CA PRO A 64 13.45 2.21 3.09
C PRO A 64 13.89 1.32 1.93
N THR A 65 15.16 0.91 1.97
CA THR A 65 15.69 -0.12 1.07
C THR A 65 15.66 -1.47 1.77
N GLY A 66 15.21 -2.50 1.06
CA GLY A 66 15.18 -3.88 1.52
C GLY A 66 16.58 -4.42 1.82
N PRO A 67 16.72 -5.35 2.78
CA PRO A 67 18.02 -5.75 3.32
C PRO A 67 18.86 -6.64 2.39
N PHE A 68 18.23 -7.28 1.39
CA PHE A 68 18.93 -8.25 0.55
C PHE A 68 19.39 -7.64 -0.75
N LYS A 69 20.71 -7.61 -0.96
CA LYS A 69 21.31 -7.26 -2.24
C LYS A 69 20.90 -8.30 -3.28
N VAL A 70 20.45 -7.84 -4.45
CA VAL A 70 20.13 -8.71 -5.60
C VAL A 70 21.30 -8.65 -6.58
N THR A 71 21.75 -9.80 -7.01
CA THR A 71 22.87 -9.95 -7.96
C THR A 71 22.39 -10.55 -9.29
N SER A 72 23.24 -10.51 -10.31
CA SER A 72 22.93 -11.18 -11.59
C SER A 72 22.74 -12.68 -11.43
N ALA A 73 23.39 -13.32 -10.45
CA ALA A 73 23.18 -14.74 -10.14
C ALA A 73 21.76 -15.02 -9.66
N ASP A 74 21.16 -14.12 -8.87
CA ASP A 74 19.77 -14.23 -8.40
C ASP A 74 18.76 -14.03 -9.54
N MET A 75 19.21 -13.50 -10.68
CA MET A 75 18.41 -13.18 -11.86
C MET A 75 18.78 -14.05 -13.09
N ASN A 76 19.29 -15.26 -12.86
CA ASN A 76 19.68 -16.21 -13.93
C ASN A 76 20.65 -15.58 -14.96
N GLY A 77 21.61 -14.75 -14.49
CA GLY A 77 22.61 -14.10 -15.33
C GLY A 77 22.16 -12.78 -15.97
N VAL A 78 20.92 -12.35 -15.75
CA VAL A 78 20.44 -11.02 -16.22
C VAL A 78 21.16 -9.95 -15.41
N GLU A 79 21.73 -8.97 -16.08
CA GLU A 79 22.40 -7.83 -15.45
C GLU A 79 21.40 -7.02 -14.62
N VAL A 80 21.76 -6.74 -13.39
CA VAL A 80 21.00 -5.90 -12.46
C VAL A 80 21.76 -4.64 -12.09
N ARG A 81 21.06 -3.60 -11.67
CA ARG A 81 21.67 -2.36 -11.18
C ARG A 81 22.43 -2.62 -9.89
N GLU A 82 23.46 -1.81 -9.65
CA GLU A 82 24.25 -1.91 -8.41
C GLU A 82 23.39 -1.75 -7.15
N GLU A 83 22.41 -0.87 -7.19
CA GLU A 83 21.48 -0.61 -6.08
C GLU A 83 20.28 -1.55 -6.01
N ALA A 84 20.28 -2.68 -6.75
CA ALA A 84 19.20 -3.66 -6.73
C ALA A 84 19.11 -4.39 -5.39
N ASN A 85 17.94 -4.35 -4.77
CA ASN A 85 17.65 -5.01 -3.49
C ASN A 85 16.29 -5.70 -3.53
N GLY A 86 16.04 -6.55 -2.53
CA GLY A 86 14.78 -7.21 -2.25
C GLY A 86 14.49 -7.24 -0.75
N TRP A 87 13.26 -7.51 -0.41
CA TRP A 87 12.82 -7.68 0.99
C TRP A 87 13.10 -9.07 1.52
N TRP A 88 13.16 -10.03 0.60
CA TRP A 88 13.60 -11.41 0.79
C TRP A 88 14.14 -11.95 -0.53
N LYS A 89 14.85 -13.07 -0.46
CA LYS A 89 15.34 -13.76 -1.66
C LYS A 89 14.21 -14.52 -2.31
N LEU A 90 14.04 -14.34 -3.62
CA LEU A 90 13.01 -15.07 -4.36
C LEU A 90 13.34 -16.56 -4.42
N ARG A 91 12.33 -17.39 -4.21
CA ARG A 91 12.28 -18.81 -4.48
C ARG A 91 11.17 -19.09 -5.48
N GLU A 92 11.02 -20.32 -5.93
CA GLU A 92 9.93 -20.67 -6.83
C GLU A 92 8.57 -20.31 -6.23
N ARG A 93 7.58 -20.10 -7.08
CA ARG A 93 6.23 -19.74 -6.63
C ARG A 93 5.62 -20.85 -5.77
N GLY A 94 5.16 -20.49 -4.59
CA GLY A 94 4.61 -21.43 -3.62
C GLY A 94 5.63 -22.02 -2.65
N GLU A 95 6.93 -21.81 -2.88
CA GLU A 95 7.97 -22.16 -1.91
C GLU A 95 8.08 -21.13 -0.78
N MET A 96 8.72 -21.58 0.31
CA MET A 96 9.05 -20.69 1.42
C MET A 96 10.14 -19.71 0.99
N GLN A 97 9.84 -18.43 1.08
CA GLN A 97 10.79 -17.36 0.75
C GLN A 97 11.86 -17.24 1.87
N GLU A 98 13.11 -17.05 1.48
CA GLU A 98 14.21 -16.90 2.42
C GLU A 98 14.41 -15.43 2.81
N GLY A 99 14.41 -15.14 4.11
CA GLY A 99 14.72 -13.80 4.62
C GLY A 99 13.49 -12.89 4.84
N VAL A 100 12.29 -13.46 4.90
CA VAL A 100 11.06 -12.69 5.18
C VAL A 100 11.13 -12.01 6.56
N GLU A 101 11.70 -12.67 7.56
CA GLU A 101 11.86 -12.12 8.90
C GLU A 101 12.77 -10.89 8.92
N GLU A 102 13.87 -10.95 8.18
CA GLU A 102 14.81 -9.81 8.05
C GLU A 102 14.17 -8.63 7.29
N GLY A 103 13.38 -8.93 6.25
CA GLY A 103 12.60 -7.90 5.55
C GLY A 103 11.60 -7.20 6.47
N LEU A 104 10.89 -7.99 7.29
CA LEU A 104 9.96 -7.47 8.29
C LEU A 104 10.71 -6.70 9.39
N ALA A 105 11.85 -7.20 9.86
CA ALA A 105 12.67 -6.50 10.85
C ALA A 105 13.11 -5.12 10.35
N ARG A 106 13.54 -5.03 9.08
CA ARG A 106 13.89 -3.75 8.45
C ARG A 106 12.72 -2.77 8.42
N VAL A 107 11.51 -3.25 8.16
CA VAL A 107 10.29 -2.42 8.23
C VAL A 107 10.02 -1.97 9.67
N ALA A 108 10.14 -2.88 10.65
CA ALA A 108 9.93 -2.56 12.05
C ALA A 108 10.89 -1.48 12.57
N GLU A 109 12.14 -1.45 12.12
CA GLU A 109 13.10 -0.37 12.41
C GLU A 109 12.56 0.99 11.94
N VAL A 110 12.08 1.07 10.70
CA VAL A 110 11.53 2.32 10.13
C VAL A 110 10.27 2.77 10.87
N LEU A 111 9.39 1.82 11.23
CA LEU A 111 8.20 2.12 12.02
C LEU A 111 8.53 2.64 13.42
N ARG A 112 9.57 2.10 14.05
CA ARG A 112 10.05 2.56 15.38
C ARG A 112 10.67 3.95 15.31
N GLU A 113 11.44 4.24 14.27
CA GLU A 113 12.16 5.50 14.10
C GLU A 113 11.26 6.64 13.66
N HIS A 114 10.33 6.37 12.74
CA HIS A 114 9.56 7.40 12.05
C HIS A 114 8.04 7.33 12.27
N GLY A 115 7.55 6.27 12.92
CA GLY A 115 6.13 6.08 13.18
C GLY A 115 5.50 7.10 14.13
N PRO A 116 4.19 7.02 14.36
CA PRO A 116 3.29 6.11 13.67
C PRO A 116 3.04 6.51 12.21
N MET A 117 2.88 5.51 11.33
CA MET A 117 2.46 5.69 9.95
C MET A 117 0.94 5.63 9.84
N ASP A 118 0.38 6.40 8.92
CA ASP A 118 -1.05 6.34 8.61
C ASP A 118 -1.38 5.16 7.66
N GLY A 119 -0.48 4.87 6.74
CA GLY A 119 -0.66 3.80 5.78
C GLY A 119 0.63 3.26 5.20
N VAL A 120 0.49 2.25 4.35
CA VAL A 120 1.58 1.62 3.60
C VAL A 120 1.20 1.51 2.12
N MET A 121 2.16 1.76 1.23
CA MET A 121 2.04 1.49 -0.20
C MET A 121 3.22 0.64 -0.66
N GLY A 122 2.94 -0.41 -1.40
CA GLY A 122 3.97 -1.29 -1.92
C GLY A 122 3.79 -1.61 -3.39
N PHE A 123 4.88 -2.00 -4.05
CA PHE A 123 4.89 -2.45 -5.44
C PHE A 123 5.47 -3.85 -5.55
N SER A 124 4.80 -4.76 -6.27
CA SER A 124 5.27 -6.12 -6.54
C SER A 124 5.62 -6.86 -5.23
N GLN A 125 6.87 -7.30 -5.01
CA GLN A 125 7.32 -7.87 -3.74
C GLN A 125 7.03 -6.93 -2.55
N GLY A 126 7.23 -5.62 -2.72
CA GLY A 126 6.89 -4.63 -1.70
C GLY A 126 5.38 -4.53 -1.43
N ALA A 127 4.52 -4.86 -2.40
CA ALA A 127 3.07 -4.92 -2.19
C ALA A 127 2.67 -6.15 -1.37
N ALA A 128 3.30 -7.31 -1.63
CA ALA A 128 3.14 -8.49 -0.77
C ALA A 128 3.55 -8.18 0.68
N LEU A 129 4.70 -7.51 0.85
CA LEU A 129 5.16 -7.07 2.17
C LEU A 129 4.20 -6.04 2.80
N ALA A 130 3.65 -5.10 2.01
CA ALA A 130 2.69 -4.11 2.50
C ALA A 130 1.44 -4.78 3.09
N ALA A 131 0.90 -5.81 2.43
CA ALA A 131 -0.22 -6.58 2.96
C ALA A 131 0.15 -7.32 4.27
N MET A 132 1.34 -7.92 4.35
CA MET A 132 1.83 -8.58 5.56
C MET A 132 2.01 -7.58 6.72
N VAL A 133 2.59 -6.41 6.47
CA VAL A 133 2.76 -5.33 7.47
C VAL A 133 1.41 -4.80 7.94
N THR A 134 0.47 -4.60 7.02
CA THR A 134 -0.90 -4.18 7.36
C THR A 134 -1.53 -5.17 8.33
N SER A 135 -1.43 -6.45 8.02
CA SER A 135 -1.93 -7.52 8.89
C SER A 135 -1.26 -7.52 10.27
N LEU A 136 0.07 -7.48 10.33
CA LEU A 136 0.82 -7.55 11.58
C LEU A 136 0.47 -6.42 12.57
N LEU A 137 0.11 -5.25 12.06
CA LEU A 137 -0.26 -4.09 12.87
C LEU A 137 -1.73 -4.10 13.32
N GLU A 138 -2.52 -5.07 12.91
CA GLU A 138 -3.90 -5.22 13.39
C GLU A 138 -3.95 -5.71 14.83
N THR A 139 -4.90 -5.16 15.58
CA THR A 139 -5.11 -5.57 16.97
C THR A 139 -5.46 -7.06 17.07
N GLY A 140 -4.71 -7.79 17.88
CA GLY A 140 -4.95 -9.21 18.13
C GLY A 140 -4.41 -10.16 17.05
N ARG A 141 -3.76 -9.66 15.99
CA ARG A 141 -3.19 -10.51 14.92
C ARG A 141 -2.19 -11.55 15.45
N SER A 142 -1.41 -11.24 16.45
CA SER A 142 -0.46 -12.16 17.07
C SER A 142 -1.08 -13.49 17.55
N ALA A 143 -2.35 -13.45 17.99
CA ALA A 143 -3.07 -14.66 18.41
C ALA A 143 -3.35 -15.62 17.24
N SER A 144 -3.39 -15.14 16.01
CA SER A 144 -3.59 -15.99 14.82
C SER A 144 -2.35 -16.79 14.49
N PHE A 145 -1.17 -16.24 14.73
CA PHE A 145 0.11 -16.95 14.51
C PHE A 145 0.27 -18.14 15.45
N ALA A 146 -0.22 -18.06 16.68
CA ALA A 146 -0.19 -19.17 17.63
C ALA A 146 -1.11 -20.36 17.24
N LYS A 147 -2.02 -20.17 16.29
CA LYS A 147 -2.98 -21.20 15.83
C LYS A 147 -2.51 -21.98 14.62
N VAL A 148 -1.50 -21.50 13.91
CA VAL A 148 -0.99 -22.15 12.68
C VAL A 148 0.12 -23.11 13.06
N THR A 149 -0.16 -24.41 12.95
CA THR A 149 0.86 -25.46 13.15
C THR A 149 1.94 -25.33 12.07
N ASP A 150 3.21 -25.37 12.47
CA ASP A 150 4.37 -25.18 11.59
C ASP A 150 4.39 -23.84 10.84
N GLY A 151 3.58 -22.86 11.29
CA GLY A 151 3.60 -21.51 10.76
C GLY A 151 4.85 -20.73 11.15
N MET A 152 5.08 -19.62 10.46
CA MET A 152 6.05 -18.62 10.91
C MET A 152 5.57 -18.06 12.27
N PRO A 153 6.43 -17.90 13.27
CA PRO A 153 6.04 -17.24 14.52
C PRO A 153 5.70 -15.78 14.28
N PHE A 154 4.91 -15.17 15.19
CA PHE A 154 4.70 -13.73 15.13
C PHE A 154 6.04 -13.01 15.29
N PRO A 155 6.42 -12.10 14.36
CA PRO A 155 7.74 -11.47 14.38
C PRO A 155 7.97 -10.68 15.68
N GLN A 156 9.03 -11.00 16.41
CA GLN A 156 9.36 -10.37 17.70
C GLN A 156 9.52 -8.86 17.54
N THR A 157 10.09 -8.41 16.43
CA THR A 157 10.27 -6.99 16.12
C THR A 157 8.96 -6.21 16.02
N PHE A 158 7.86 -6.88 15.64
CA PHE A 158 6.51 -6.31 15.63
C PHE A 158 5.81 -6.45 16.99
N ALA A 159 6.08 -7.51 17.75
CA ALA A 159 5.55 -7.66 19.10
C ALA A 159 6.02 -6.53 20.04
N GLU A 160 7.20 -6.00 19.79
CA GLU A 160 7.81 -4.89 20.55
C GLU A 160 7.41 -3.50 20.06
N LEU A 161 6.71 -3.41 18.92
CA LEU A 161 6.26 -2.13 18.37
C LEU A 161 5.02 -1.61 19.12
N GLN A 162 5.09 -0.33 19.49
CA GLN A 162 3.91 0.42 19.94
C GLN A 162 3.38 1.26 18.79
N HIS A 163 2.80 0.59 17.79
CA HIS A 163 2.27 1.22 16.60
C HIS A 163 0.77 0.93 16.49
N PRO A 164 -0.09 1.96 16.30
CA PRO A 164 -1.52 1.73 16.09
C PRO A 164 -1.74 0.98 14.76
N PRO A 165 -2.89 0.33 14.55
CA PRO A 165 -3.26 -0.22 13.25
C PRO A 165 -3.16 0.85 12.16
N LEU A 166 -2.70 0.46 10.97
CA LEU A 166 -2.70 1.33 9.80
C LEU A 166 -4.15 1.70 9.42
N LYS A 167 -4.34 2.86 8.83
CA LYS A 167 -5.63 3.27 8.30
C LYS A 167 -5.91 2.65 6.93
N PHE A 168 -4.85 2.36 6.15
CA PHE A 168 -4.97 1.77 4.82
C PHE A 168 -3.68 1.09 4.36
N GLY A 169 -3.85 0.19 3.38
CA GLY A 169 -2.80 -0.34 2.51
C GLY A 169 -3.08 -0.06 1.04
N VAL A 170 -2.04 0.06 0.21
CA VAL A 170 -2.16 0.09 -1.25
C VAL A 170 -1.14 -0.88 -1.86
N CYS A 171 -1.63 -1.84 -2.61
CA CYS A 171 -0.83 -2.88 -3.26
C CYS A 171 -0.83 -2.68 -4.78
N PHE A 172 0.27 -2.17 -5.34
CA PHE A 172 0.47 -2.07 -6.80
C PHE A 172 1.05 -3.39 -7.31
N SER A 173 0.33 -4.09 -8.18
CA SER A 173 0.71 -5.41 -8.72
C SER A 173 1.18 -6.38 -7.61
N GLY A 174 0.41 -6.48 -6.54
CA GLY A 174 0.70 -7.31 -5.38
C GLY A 174 0.45 -8.79 -5.67
N LEU A 175 1.10 -9.67 -4.91
CA LEU A 175 0.92 -11.11 -5.00
C LEU A 175 0.81 -11.74 -3.61
N LEU A 176 0.04 -12.83 -3.53
CA LEU A 176 -0.11 -13.61 -2.31
C LEU A 176 1.14 -14.48 -2.08
N ASN A 177 1.69 -14.42 -0.88
CA ASN A 177 2.71 -15.38 -0.44
C ASN A 177 2.02 -16.68 -0.03
N LYS A 178 1.97 -17.67 -0.95
CA LYS A 178 1.08 -18.85 -0.85
C LYS A 178 1.58 -19.95 0.07
N HIS A 179 2.84 -19.92 0.52
CA HIS A 179 3.36 -20.97 1.37
C HIS A 179 2.62 -21.02 2.72
N ALA A 180 2.27 -22.23 3.20
CA ALA A 180 1.46 -22.44 4.38
C ALA A 180 2.01 -21.73 5.65
N LYS A 181 3.33 -21.60 5.77
CA LYS A 181 3.97 -20.86 6.85
C LYS A 181 3.50 -19.42 7.03
N TYR A 182 2.98 -18.81 5.95
CA TYR A 182 2.51 -17.41 5.95
C TYR A 182 1.00 -17.27 6.14
N ALA A 183 0.28 -18.37 6.37
CA ALA A 183 -1.18 -18.36 6.51
C ALA A 183 -1.67 -17.37 7.56
N ALA A 184 -0.97 -17.25 8.69
CA ALA A 184 -1.35 -16.37 9.79
C ALA A 184 -1.37 -14.87 9.44
N PHE A 185 -0.67 -14.45 8.38
CA PHE A 185 -0.77 -13.08 7.87
C PHE A 185 -2.13 -12.80 7.22
N TYR A 186 -2.81 -13.83 6.72
CA TYR A 186 -4.00 -13.71 5.88
C TYR A 186 -5.24 -14.37 6.49
N GLU A 187 -5.10 -15.07 7.61
CA GLU A 187 -6.18 -15.75 8.32
C GLU A 187 -6.14 -15.41 9.82
N PRO A 188 -7.20 -14.74 10.32
CA PRO A 188 -8.36 -14.22 9.60
C PRO A 188 -8.00 -13.19 8.53
N LYS A 189 -8.93 -12.88 7.63
CA LYS A 189 -8.72 -11.87 6.58
C LYS A 189 -8.24 -10.54 7.17
N ILE A 190 -7.48 -9.80 6.39
CA ILE A 190 -7.00 -8.46 6.75
C ILE A 190 -8.21 -7.52 6.83
N GLN A 191 -8.42 -6.90 7.99
CA GLN A 191 -9.56 -6.03 8.28
C GLN A 191 -9.31 -4.58 7.86
N THR A 192 -8.05 -4.17 7.90
CA THR A 192 -7.63 -2.84 7.46
C THR A 192 -7.91 -2.69 5.96
N PRO A 193 -8.56 -1.60 5.51
CA PRO A 193 -8.83 -1.37 4.09
C PRO A 193 -7.57 -1.45 3.23
N VAL A 194 -7.57 -2.29 2.20
CA VAL A 194 -6.46 -2.42 1.24
C VAL A 194 -6.98 -2.22 -0.18
N LEU A 195 -6.37 -1.27 -0.90
CA LEU A 195 -6.61 -1.07 -2.33
C LEU A 195 -5.62 -1.87 -3.16
N HIS A 196 -6.12 -2.68 -4.08
CA HIS A 196 -5.31 -3.41 -5.05
C HIS A 196 -5.35 -2.72 -6.41
N VAL A 197 -4.19 -2.38 -6.95
CA VAL A 197 -4.03 -1.65 -8.22
C VAL A 197 -3.28 -2.53 -9.20
N LEU A 198 -3.96 -3.00 -10.23
CA LEU A 198 -3.46 -4.02 -11.17
C LEU A 198 -3.24 -3.43 -12.55
N GLY A 199 -2.14 -3.83 -13.21
CA GLY A 199 -1.90 -3.55 -14.63
C GLY A 199 -2.64 -4.56 -15.50
N SER A 200 -3.51 -4.10 -16.41
CA SER A 200 -4.25 -5.01 -17.31
C SER A 200 -3.36 -5.77 -18.30
N MET A 201 -2.12 -5.30 -18.49
CA MET A 201 -1.11 -5.95 -19.34
C MET A 201 0.10 -6.43 -18.52
N ASP A 202 -0.10 -6.71 -17.22
CA ASP A 202 0.95 -7.22 -16.35
C ASP A 202 1.24 -8.68 -16.66
N THR A 203 2.45 -8.98 -17.15
CA THR A 203 2.92 -10.34 -17.50
C THR A 203 3.87 -10.90 -16.45
N ILE A 204 4.20 -10.14 -15.42
CA ILE A 204 5.09 -10.57 -14.33
C ILE A 204 4.29 -11.09 -13.15
N VAL A 205 3.25 -10.35 -12.75
CA VAL A 205 2.28 -10.78 -11.75
C VAL A 205 0.92 -10.88 -12.44
N GLU A 206 0.47 -12.10 -12.66
CA GLU A 206 -0.84 -12.34 -13.28
C GLU A 206 -1.97 -11.75 -12.42
N GLU A 207 -3.03 -11.31 -13.08
CA GLU A 207 -4.20 -10.74 -12.38
C GLU A 207 -4.76 -11.69 -11.32
N SER A 208 -4.77 -13.00 -11.60
CA SER A 208 -5.22 -14.04 -10.67
C SER A 208 -4.43 -14.06 -9.36
N GLU A 209 -3.14 -13.72 -9.39
CA GLU A 209 -2.30 -13.66 -8.19
C GLU A 209 -2.61 -12.43 -7.33
N SER A 210 -2.82 -11.30 -8.00
CA SER A 210 -3.24 -10.07 -7.29
C SER A 210 -4.64 -10.20 -6.72
N LEU A 211 -5.57 -10.84 -7.42
CA LEU A 211 -6.91 -11.13 -6.92
C LEU A 211 -6.87 -12.12 -5.75
N ALA A 212 -5.99 -13.14 -5.80
CA ALA A 212 -5.80 -14.05 -4.67
C ALA A 212 -5.33 -13.32 -3.39
N LEU A 213 -4.53 -12.25 -3.51
CA LEU A 213 -4.17 -11.40 -2.38
C LEU A 213 -5.36 -10.54 -1.94
N ALA A 214 -6.12 -9.98 -2.88
CA ALA A 214 -7.31 -9.18 -2.58
C ALA A 214 -8.37 -9.99 -1.82
N ASP A 215 -8.55 -11.26 -2.16
CA ASP A 215 -9.46 -12.18 -1.47
C ASP A 215 -9.07 -12.45 0.00
N ARG A 216 -7.86 -12.12 0.39
CA ARG A 216 -7.37 -12.19 1.80
C ARG A 216 -7.64 -10.91 2.60
N CYS A 217 -8.26 -9.91 2.01
CA CYS A 217 -8.72 -8.70 2.68
C CYS A 217 -10.24 -8.77 2.89
N GLU A 218 -10.77 -8.16 3.96
CA GLU A 218 -12.19 -8.27 4.32
C GLU A 218 -13.08 -7.70 3.23
N ASP A 219 -12.75 -6.52 2.72
CA ASP A 219 -13.47 -5.87 1.62
C ASP A 219 -12.89 -6.25 0.26
N GLY A 220 -12.22 -7.41 0.15
CA GLY A 220 -11.50 -7.89 -1.03
C GLY A 220 -12.35 -8.15 -2.28
N GLY A 221 -13.57 -7.62 -2.30
CA GLY A 221 -14.43 -7.60 -3.47
C GLY A 221 -13.95 -6.65 -4.56
N ALA A 222 -14.66 -6.64 -5.70
CA ALA A 222 -14.31 -5.85 -6.88
C ALA A 222 -14.18 -4.32 -6.61
N SER A 223 -14.83 -3.82 -5.56
CA SER A 223 -14.77 -2.41 -5.15
C SER A 223 -13.41 -1.96 -4.63
N MET A 224 -12.57 -2.89 -4.16
CA MET A 224 -11.23 -2.62 -3.64
C MET A 224 -10.13 -2.93 -4.67
N VAL A 225 -10.50 -3.24 -5.89
CA VAL A 225 -9.59 -3.52 -7.00
C VAL A 225 -9.80 -2.51 -8.09
N ILE A 226 -8.73 -1.82 -8.49
CA ILE A 226 -8.73 -0.97 -9.69
C ILE A 226 -7.74 -1.49 -10.72
N ARG A 227 -8.05 -1.30 -12.00
CA ARG A 227 -7.21 -1.70 -13.12
C ARG A 227 -6.75 -0.49 -13.90
N HIS A 228 -5.46 -0.45 -14.23
CA HIS A 228 -4.90 0.54 -15.15
C HIS A 228 -4.42 -0.14 -16.44
N ALA A 229 -4.37 0.60 -17.53
CA ALA A 229 -4.01 0.08 -18.86
C ALA A 229 -2.50 -0.17 -19.04
N GLY A 230 -1.73 -0.27 -17.97
CA GLY A 230 -0.28 -0.49 -17.99
C GLY A 230 0.12 -1.93 -17.78
N THR A 231 1.44 -2.16 -17.83
CA THR A 231 2.13 -3.42 -17.51
C THR A 231 2.47 -3.48 -16.01
N HIS A 232 3.55 -4.23 -15.65
CA HIS A 232 4.06 -4.33 -14.27
C HIS A 232 4.70 -3.01 -13.79
N THR A 233 3.88 -2.01 -13.48
CA THR A 233 4.32 -0.67 -13.08
C THR A 233 3.36 -0.03 -12.08
N VAL A 234 3.86 0.95 -11.30
CA VAL A 234 2.98 1.87 -10.59
C VAL A 234 2.35 2.83 -11.61
N PRO A 235 1.03 3.05 -11.60
CA PRO A 235 0.36 3.90 -12.56
C PRO A 235 0.85 5.35 -12.48
N THR A 236 0.90 6.01 -13.64
CA THR A 236 1.32 7.41 -13.77
C THR A 236 0.22 8.32 -14.30
N SER A 237 -0.93 7.77 -14.72
CA SER A 237 -2.06 8.58 -15.19
C SER A 237 -2.71 9.34 -14.04
N GLU A 238 -3.21 10.54 -14.29
CA GLU A 238 -3.92 11.32 -13.26
C GLU A 238 -5.19 10.62 -12.78
N ARG A 239 -5.90 9.96 -13.70
CA ARG A 239 -7.11 9.20 -13.41
C ARG A 239 -6.84 8.10 -12.38
N ASP A 240 -5.84 7.26 -12.62
CA ASP A 240 -5.57 6.11 -11.76
C ASP A 240 -5.04 6.56 -10.39
N ILE A 241 -4.18 7.59 -10.37
CA ILE A 241 -3.68 8.17 -9.12
C ILE A 241 -4.81 8.86 -8.35
N ALA A 242 -5.77 9.51 -9.04
CA ALA A 242 -6.93 10.11 -8.40
C ALA A 242 -7.80 9.05 -7.68
N ALA A 243 -7.94 7.85 -8.25
CA ALA A 243 -8.65 6.75 -7.61
C ALA A 243 -7.93 6.30 -6.32
N VAL A 244 -6.59 6.20 -6.33
CA VAL A 244 -5.79 5.92 -5.11
C VAL A 244 -5.99 7.02 -4.06
N ILE A 245 -5.96 8.29 -4.46
CA ILE A 245 -6.16 9.43 -3.55
C ILE A 245 -7.59 9.41 -2.97
N GLN A 246 -8.59 9.11 -3.78
CA GLN A 246 -9.98 9.00 -3.32
C GLN A 246 -10.15 7.87 -2.31
N PHE A 247 -9.55 6.70 -2.56
CA PHE A 247 -9.51 5.61 -1.60
C PHE A 247 -8.92 6.06 -0.25
N ILE A 248 -7.74 6.72 -0.27
CA ILE A 248 -7.11 7.23 0.95
C ILE A 248 -8.04 8.20 1.70
N ARG A 249 -8.74 9.07 0.99
CA ARG A 249 -9.71 9.99 1.61
C ARG A 249 -10.87 9.26 2.26
N ASN A 250 -11.39 8.22 1.62
CA ASN A 250 -12.56 7.48 2.08
C ASN A 250 -12.33 6.69 3.37
N VAL A 251 -11.08 6.34 3.69
CA VAL A 251 -10.76 5.65 4.96
C VAL A 251 -10.81 6.57 6.18
N TYR A 252 -10.93 7.88 5.98
CA TYR A 252 -11.10 8.84 7.06
C TYR A 252 -12.56 9.26 7.22
N PRO A 253 -13.04 9.48 8.47
CA PRO A 253 -14.40 9.96 8.71
C PRO A 253 -14.69 11.26 7.94
N GLY A 254 -15.79 11.33 7.20
CA GLY A 254 -16.17 12.49 6.41
C GLY A 254 -15.56 12.57 5.00
N GLY A 255 -14.84 11.53 4.55
CA GLY A 255 -14.28 11.47 3.20
C GLY A 255 -15.29 11.35 2.05
N ASN A 256 -16.54 11.08 2.34
CA ASN A 256 -17.62 10.88 1.36
C ASN A 256 -18.42 12.18 1.13
N THR A 257 -17.83 13.16 0.44
CA THR A 257 -18.61 14.25 -0.16
C THR A 257 -18.02 14.58 -1.53
N THR A 258 -18.55 13.94 -2.55
CA THR A 258 -18.67 14.30 -3.98
C THR A 258 -18.30 13.15 -4.92
N ALA A 259 -19.18 12.16 -5.06
CA ALA A 259 -19.26 11.33 -6.26
C ALA A 259 -20.63 10.63 -6.31
N LYS A 260 -21.73 11.40 -6.17
CA LYS A 260 -23.08 10.98 -6.55
C LYS A 260 -23.87 12.21 -6.95
N LYS A 261 -23.60 12.72 -8.16
CA LYS A 261 -24.51 13.58 -8.94
C LYS A 261 -23.79 14.10 -10.18
N GLU A 262 -23.60 13.28 -11.20
CA GLU A 262 -23.31 13.73 -12.57
C GLU A 262 -23.38 12.58 -13.60
N GLU A 263 -24.18 11.52 -13.39
CA GLU A 263 -24.40 10.48 -14.41
C GLU A 263 -25.87 10.03 -14.52
N GLU A 264 -26.85 10.94 -14.34
CA GLU A 264 -28.27 10.61 -14.61
C GLU A 264 -29.07 11.73 -15.29
N GLU A 265 -28.44 12.64 -16.02
CA GLU A 265 -29.20 13.70 -16.75
C GLU A 265 -28.62 14.01 -18.14
N ASP A 266 -28.32 13.03 -19.01
CA ASP A 266 -28.07 13.34 -20.44
C ASP A 266 -28.25 12.12 -21.38
N VAL A 267 -29.32 11.33 -21.22
CA VAL A 267 -29.71 10.32 -22.21
C VAL A 267 -31.24 10.29 -22.43
N LEU A 268 -31.89 11.46 -22.54
CA LEU A 268 -33.25 11.57 -23.00
C LEU A 268 -33.47 12.88 -23.74
N ASP A 269 -32.82 13.05 -24.89
CA ASP A 269 -33.31 13.88 -26.02
C ASP A 269 -32.36 13.70 -27.22
N MET A 270 -32.49 12.62 -27.94
CA MET A 270 -32.10 12.55 -29.34
C MET A 270 -33.27 12.02 -30.12
N ASP A 271 -34.18 12.96 -30.50
CA ASP A 271 -35.15 12.77 -31.59
C ASP A 271 -34.37 12.35 -32.86
N MET A 272 -34.71 11.18 -33.38
CA MET A 272 -34.34 10.69 -34.67
C MET A 272 -35.28 11.27 -35.73
N PRO A 273 -34.84 12.09 -36.67
CA PRO A 273 -35.62 12.31 -37.87
C PRO A 273 -35.42 11.17 -38.87
N PHE A 274 -36.47 10.82 -39.51
CA PHE A 274 -36.70 9.80 -40.53
C PHE A 274 -35.68 9.71 -41.64
#